data_1d3481d7f444b927cde14463b056186f
#
_entry.id   1d3481d7f444b927cde14463b056186f
#
_cell.length_a   1.000
_cell.length_b   1.000
_cell.length_c   1.000
_cell.angle_alpha   90.00
_cell.angle_beta   90.00
_cell.angle_gamma   90.00
#
_symmetry.space_group_name_H-M   'P 1'
#
loop_
_entity.id
_entity.type
_entity.pdbx_description
1 polymer ?
#
loop_
_entity_poly.entity_id
_entity_poly.type
_entity_poly.pdbx_seq_one_letter_code
_entity_poly.pdbx_strand_id
1 'polypeptide(L)'
;MNKKKLIWQVPFLLLLIIGTIIILKKQPPFRTNEGLVFGTVYKITYQHHDDLHQDIKEALKIVDNSLSPYNPNSIITSINNNQDTIVNEHFTHVFNLSQKISAETEGAFDITVAPLVNAWGFGFKHSIDVDPQAIDSLSQFIGYQKIKLE
;
A
#
# COMPACT_ATOMS: atom_id res chain seq x y z
N MET A 1 -30.00 -25.55 47.90
CA MET A 1 -29.75 -25.60 46.46
C MET A 1 -30.59 -26.72 45.86
N ASN A 2 -31.51 -26.39 44.93
CA ASN A 2 -32.55 -27.30 44.48
C ASN A 2 -31.95 -28.36 43.50
N LYS A 3 -31.70 -29.57 43.98
CA LYS A 3 -31.03 -30.66 43.23
C LYS A 3 -31.65 -30.93 41.85
N LYS A 4 -32.97 -30.74 41.70
CA LYS A 4 -33.67 -30.89 40.40
C LYS A 4 -33.29 -29.83 39.36
N LYS A 5 -32.99 -28.60 39.76
CA LYS A 5 -32.50 -27.55 38.84
C LYS A 5 -31.06 -27.81 38.39
N LEU A 6 -30.23 -28.33 39.26
CA LEU A 6 -28.83 -28.61 38.96
C LEU A 6 -28.67 -29.71 37.89
N ILE A 7 -29.54 -30.74 37.89
CA ILE A 7 -29.54 -31.83 36.92
C ILE A 7 -29.73 -31.37 35.48
N TRP A 8 -30.50 -30.28 35.27
CA TRP A 8 -30.69 -29.69 33.91
C TRP A 8 -29.68 -28.62 33.58
N GLN A 9 -29.17 -27.88 34.57
CA GLN A 9 -28.19 -26.80 34.36
C GLN A 9 -26.80 -27.32 33.94
N VAL A 10 -26.35 -28.43 34.52
CA VAL A 10 -25.03 -29.00 34.23
C VAL A 10 -24.92 -29.50 32.79
N PRO A 11 -25.88 -30.30 32.24
CA PRO A 11 -25.81 -30.72 30.84
C PRO A 11 -25.90 -29.54 29.86
N PHE A 12 -26.70 -28.53 30.15
CA PHE A 12 -26.81 -27.31 29.35
C PHE A 12 -25.47 -26.53 29.32
N LEU A 13 -24.82 -26.38 30.48
CA LEU A 13 -23.51 -25.73 30.56
C LEU A 13 -22.45 -26.49 29.79
N LEU A 14 -22.44 -27.83 29.91
CA LEU A 14 -21.52 -28.69 29.12
C LEU A 14 -21.74 -28.55 27.63
N LEU A 15 -23.00 -28.48 27.16
CA LEU A 15 -23.34 -28.29 25.77
C LEU A 15 -22.84 -26.93 25.26
N LEU A 16 -22.99 -25.85 26.05
CA LEU A 16 -22.44 -24.54 25.71
C LEU A 16 -20.91 -24.57 25.62
N ILE A 17 -20.22 -25.21 26.58
CA ILE A 17 -18.77 -25.33 26.57
C ILE A 17 -18.28 -26.10 25.34
N ILE A 18 -18.91 -27.26 25.05
CA ILE A 18 -18.58 -28.07 23.89
C ILE A 18 -18.85 -27.29 22.59
N GLY A 19 -19.99 -26.62 22.48
CA GLY A 19 -20.34 -25.78 21.34
C GLY A 19 -19.32 -24.67 21.12
N THR A 20 -18.92 -23.97 22.19
CA THR A 20 -17.89 -22.94 22.13
C THR A 20 -16.54 -23.49 21.66
N ILE A 21 -16.12 -24.66 22.21
CA ILE A 21 -14.87 -25.30 21.79
C ILE A 21 -14.90 -25.67 20.33
N ILE A 22 -16.02 -26.21 19.83
CA ILE A 22 -16.18 -26.58 18.42
C ILE A 22 -16.10 -25.32 17.52
N ILE A 23 -16.75 -24.22 17.91
CA ILE A 23 -16.71 -22.96 17.14
C ILE A 23 -15.30 -22.39 17.13
N LEU A 24 -14.62 -22.33 18.26
CA LEU A 24 -13.26 -21.81 18.36
C LEU A 24 -12.25 -22.65 17.55
N LYS A 25 -12.40 -23.98 17.55
CA LYS A 25 -11.54 -24.88 16.74
C LYS A 25 -11.78 -24.77 15.24
N LYS A 26 -12.96 -24.30 14.80
CA LYS A 26 -13.28 -24.07 13.38
C LYS A 26 -12.75 -22.75 12.85
N GLN A 27 -12.38 -21.81 13.72
CA GLN A 27 -11.82 -20.52 13.26
C GLN A 27 -10.39 -20.76 12.74
N PRO A 28 -10.06 -20.17 11.56
CA PRO A 28 -8.70 -20.22 11.07
C PRO A 28 -7.74 -19.51 12.02
N PRO A 29 -6.50 -19.97 12.14
CA PRO A 29 -5.50 -19.34 12.99
C PRO A 29 -5.10 -17.96 12.45
N PHE A 30 -4.66 -17.08 13.33
CA PHE A 30 -3.95 -15.88 12.92
C PHE A 30 -2.54 -16.24 12.45
N ARG A 31 -2.15 -15.66 11.31
CA ARG A 31 -0.81 -15.78 10.73
C ARG A 31 -0.21 -14.41 10.55
N THR A 32 1.10 -14.32 10.62
CA THR A 32 1.84 -13.08 10.38
C THR A 32 2.96 -13.35 9.40
N ASN A 33 3.02 -12.57 8.34
CA ASN A 33 4.10 -12.59 7.37
C ASN A 33 4.81 -11.24 7.34
N GLU A 34 6.11 -11.27 7.18
CA GLU A 34 6.97 -10.09 7.13
C GLU A 34 7.90 -10.19 5.93
N GLY A 35 8.33 -9.05 5.41
CA GLY A 35 9.28 -8.99 4.31
C GLY A 35 9.68 -7.58 3.94
N LEU A 36 10.40 -7.45 2.81
CA LEU A 36 10.86 -6.18 2.25
C LEU A 36 10.11 -5.89 0.97
N VAL A 37 9.63 -4.65 0.82
CA VAL A 37 9.03 -4.12 -0.41
C VAL A 37 9.06 -2.60 -0.38
N PHE A 38 9.08 -1.94 -1.52
CA PHE A 38 9.07 -0.46 -1.63
C PHE A 38 10.16 0.24 -0.80
N GLY A 39 11.33 -0.38 -0.67
CA GLY A 39 12.43 0.14 0.14
C GLY A 39 12.22 0.10 1.66
N THR A 40 11.20 -0.59 2.14
CA THR A 40 10.86 -0.71 3.56
C THR A 40 10.43 -2.13 3.94
N VAL A 41 10.13 -2.34 5.22
CA VAL A 41 9.59 -3.61 5.73
C VAL A 41 8.06 -3.58 5.77
N TYR A 42 7.44 -4.72 5.51
CA TYR A 42 6.02 -4.91 5.78
C TYR A 42 5.80 -5.99 6.83
N LYS A 43 4.68 -5.87 7.54
CA LYS A 43 4.17 -6.88 8.46
C LYS A 43 2.66 -6.97 8.29
N ILE A 44 2.18 -8.13 7.85
CA ILE A 44 0.77 -8.38 7.56
C ILE A 44 0.30 -9.50 8.46
N THR A 45 -0.75 -9.23 9.25
CA THR A 45 -1.43 -10.23 10.07
C THR A 45 -2.83 -10.48 9.50
N TYR A 46 -3.15 -11.73 9.27
CA TYR A 46 -4.42 -12.15 8.70
C TYR A 46 -4.90 -13.46 9.35
N GLN A 47 -6.17 -13.79 9.16
CA GLN A 47 -6.77 -15.01 9.68
C GLN A 47 -7.15 -15.93 8.52
N HIS A 48 -6.37 -17.02 8.33
CA HIS A 48 -6.57 -17.99 7.26
C HIS A 48 -5.99 -19.35 7.61
N HIS A 49 -6.57 -20.43 7.06
CA HIS A 49 -6.06 -21.78 7.27
C HIS A 49 -4.71 -21.98 6.58
N ASP A 50 -4.56 -21.48 5.37
CA ASP A 50 -3.33 -21.58 4.60
C ASP A 50 -2.40 -20.41 4.86
N ASP A 51 -1.10 -20.62 4.61
CA ASP A 51 -0.12 -19.54 4.62
C ASP A 51 -0.12 -18.82 3.25
N LEU A 52 -0.57 -17.57 3.25
CA LEU A 52 -0.67 -16.74 2.05
C LEU A 52 0.62 -15.92 1.79
N HIS A 53 1.74 -16.28 2.41
CA HIS A 53 2.98 -15.51 2.29
C HIS A 53 3.41 -15.32 0.83
N GLN A 54 3.34 -16.37 0.03
CA GLN A 54 3.77 -16.30 -1.37
C GLN A 54 2.81 -15.44 -2.20
N ASP A 55 1.51 -15.58 -2.00
CA ASP A 55 0.50 -14.78 -2.70
C ASP A 55 0.63 -13.27 -2.35
N ILE A 56 0.89 -12.98 -1.06
CA ILE A 56 1.17 -11.62 -0.59
C ILE A 56 2.42 -11.05 -1.29
N LYS A 57 3.51 -11.82 -1.34
CA LYS A 57 4.74 -11.38 -2.01
C LYS A 57 4.52 -11.12 -3.49
N GLU A 58 3.78 -11.97 -4.18
CA GLU A 58 3.48 -11.80 -5.61
C GLU A 58 2.64 -10.56 -5.85
N ALA A 59 1.59 -10.34 -5.06
CA ALA A 59 0.76 -9.14 -5.16
C ALA A 59 1.56 -7.86 -4.92
N LEU A 60 2.40 -7.83 -3.88
CA LEU A 60 3.27 -6.69 -3.59
C LEU A 60 4.30 -6.45 -4.70
N LYS A 61 4.88 -7.53 -5.26
CA LYS A 61 5.85 -7.43 -6.36
C LYS A 61 5.26 -6.83 -7.63
N ILE A 62 4.01 -7.13 -7.96
CA ILE A 62 3.32 -6.55 -9.11
C ILE A 62 3.26 -5.02 -8.96
N VAL A 63 2.88 -4.53 -7.79
CA VAL A 63 2.82 -3.09 -7.50
C VAL A 63 4.22 -2.47 -7.46
N ASP A 64 5.20 -3.16 -6.84
CA ASP A 64 6.60 -2.71 -6.80
C ASP A 64 7.19 -2.52 -8.20
N ASN A 65 6.97 -3.47 -9.10
CA ASN A 65 7.42 -3.37 -10.49
C ASN A 65 6.73 -2.24 -11.27
N SER A 66 5.56 -1.81 -10.85
CA SER A 66 4.83 -0.74 -11.53
C SER A 66 5.16 0.64 -10.99
N LEU A 67 5.18 0.81 -9.67
CA LEU A 67 5.04 2.11 -9.02
C LEU A 67 6.14 2.43 -8.00
N SER A 68 7.07 1.50 -7.73
CA SER A 68 8.11 1.74 -6.72
C SER A 68 9.29 2.52 -7.29
N PRO A 69 9.56 3.75 -6.82
CA PRO A 69 10.76 4.48 -7.19
C PRO A 69 12.04 3.91 -6.58
N TYR A 70 11.92 2.97 -5.62
CA TYR A 70 13.04 2.22 -5.04
C TYR A 70 13.47 1.02 -5.89
N ASN A 71 12.61 0.59 -6.83
CA ASN A 71 12.92 -0.47 -7.77
C ASN A 71 13.47 0.15 -9.07
N PRO A 72 14.78 -0.05 -9.39
CA PRO A 72 15.39 0.54 -10.58
C PRO A 72 14.77 0.05 -11.89
N ASN A 73 14.08 -1.08 -11.86
CA ASN A 73 13.43 -1.70 -13.04
C ASN A 73 11.91 -1.45 -13.09
N SER A 74 11.37 -0.58 -12.24
CA SER A 74 9.94 -0.28 -12.25
C SER A 74 9.55 0.64 -13.41
N ILE A 75 8.29 0.58 -13.80
CA ILE A 75 7.71 1.46 -14.83
C ILE A 75 7.91 2.93 -14.44
N ILE A 76 7.60 3.31 -13.20
CA ILE A 76 7.76 4.70 -12.75
C ILE A 76 9.22 5.16 -12.79
N THR A 77 10.18 4.28 -12.49
CA THR A 77 11.60 4.61 -12.58
C THR A 77 12.02 4.85 -14.03
N SER A 78 11.55 4.03 -14.99
CA SER A 78 11.79 4.24 -16.40
C SER A 78 11.22 5.58 -16.90
N ILE A 79 9.98 5.90 -16.52
CA ILE A 79 9.36 7.19 -16.86
C ILE A 79 10.15 8.36 -16.28
N ASN A 80 10.55 8.30 -15.01
CA ASN A 80 11.34 9.34 -14.34
C ASN A 80 12.73 9.53 -14.95
N ASN A 81 13.24 8.53 -15.66
CA ASN A 81 14.49 8.57 -16.42
C ASN A 81 14.30 8.93 -17.90
N ASN A 82 13.11 9.36 -18.30
CA ASN A 82 12.73 9.67 -19.68
C ASN A 82 12.99 8.50 -20.67
N GLN A 83 12.75 7.27 -20.19
CA GLN A 83 12.85 6.08 -21.03
C GLN A 83 11.46 5.72 -21.55
N ASP A 84 11.40 5.32 -22.83
CA ASP A 84 10.17 4.76 -23.39
C ASP A 84 9.81 3.47 -22.66
N THR A 85 8.59 3.40 -22.18
CA THR A 85 8.10 2.23 -21.45
C THR A 85 6.60 2.04 -21.67
N ILE A 86 6.18 0.78 -21.66
CA ILE A 86 4.77 0.43 -21.74
C ILE A 86 4.21 0.39 -20.32
N VAL A 87 3.18 1.19 -20.06
CA VAL A 87 2.50 1.20 -18.79
C VAL A 87 1.52 0.04 -18.67
N ASN A 88 1.33 -0.45 -17.44
CA ASN A 88 0.36 -1.50 -17.14
C ASN A 88 -0.90 -0.95 -16.45
N GLU A 89 -1.88 -1.83 -16.17
CA GLU A 89 -3.14 -1.45 -15.54
C GLU A 89 -2.95 -0.78 -14.18
N HIS A 90 -2.02 -1.25 -13.36
CA HIS A 90 -1.76 -0.67 -12.03
C HIS A 90 -1.25 0.77 -12.14
N PHE A 91 -0.31 1.00 -13.06
CA PHE A 91 0.18 2.35 -13.33
C PHE A 91 -0.93 3.25 -13.85
N THR A 92 -1.67 2.79 -14.86
CA THR A 92 -2.78 3.54 -15.46
C THR A 92 -3.85 3.89 -14.43
N HIS A 93 -4.23 2.93 -13.57
CA HIS A 93 -5.21 3.16 -12.52
C HIS A 93 -4.77 4.27 -11.55
N VAL A 94 -3.53 4.18 -11.04
CA VAL A 94 -3.00 5.16 -10.08
C VAL A 94 -2.81 6.52 -10.75
N PHE A 95 -2.34 6.57 -11.98
CA PHE A 95 -2.21 7.81 -12.74
C PHE A 95 -3.56 8.51 -12.90
N ASN A 96 -4.58 7.81 -13.37
CA ASN A 96 -5.92 8.37 -13.57
C ASN A 96 -6.56 8.85 -12.25
N LEU A 97 -6.38 8.06 -11.16
CA LEU A 97 -6.85 8.46 -9.85
C LEU A 97 -6.12 9.72 -9.35
N SER A 98 -4.82 9.80 -9.57
CA SER A 98 -4.01 10.97 -9.20
C SER A 98 -4.44 12.22 -9.97
N GLN A 99 -4.67 12.12 -11.28
CA GLN A 99 -5.20 13.22 -12.11
C GLN A 99 -6.55 13.72 -11.59
N LYS A 100 -7.44 12.79 -11.24
CA LYS A 100 -8.75 13.13 -10.67
C LYS A 100 -8.61 13.88 -9.35
N ILE A 101 -7.79 13.38 -8.42
CA ILE A 101 -7.57 14.01 -7.10
C ILE A 101 -6.90 15.37 -7.27
N SER A 102 -5.93 15.50 -8.18
CA SER A 102 -5.28 16.79 -8.47
C SER A 102 -6.29 17.83 -8.97
N ALA A 103 -7.22 17.43 -9.83
CA ALA A 103 -8.27 18.31 -10.32
C ALA A 103 -9.27 18.68 -9.20
N GLU A 104 -9.72 17.73 -8.39
CA GLU A 104 -10.67 17.96 -7.29
C GLU A 104 -10.08 18.84 -6.18
N THR A 105 -8.76 18.82 -6.00
CA THR A 105 -8.05 19.61 -4.99
C THR A 105 -7.44 20.90 -5.56
N GLU A 106 -7.76 21.24 -6.82
CA GLU A 106 -7.23 22.42 -7.52
C GLU A 106 -5.69 22.48 -7.48
N GLY A 107 -5.03 21.31 -7.53
CA GLY A 107 -3.58 21.19 -7.51
C GLY A 107 -2.94 21.19 -6.12
N ALA A 108 -3.71 21.16 -5.03
CA ALA A 108 -3.15 20.99 -3.69
C ALA A 108 -2.47 19.61 -3.52
N PHE A 109 -2.94 18.61 -4.26
CA PHE A 109 -2.23 17.36 -4.52
C PHE A 109 -1.74 17.37 -5.97
N ASP A 110 -0.43 17.15 -6.18
CA ASP A 110 0.17 17.08 -7.51
C ASP A 110 1.28 16.04 -7.57
N ILE A 111 1.12 15.02 -8.42
CA ILE A 111 2.10 13.94 -8.57
C ILE A 111 3.41 14.36 -9.24
N THR A 112 3.44 15.56 -9.82
CA THR A 112 4.64 16.12 -10.47
C THR A 112 5.52 16.92 -9.53
N VAL A 113 5.22 16.99 -8.22
CA VAL A 113 5.93 17.81 -7.22
C VAL A 113 7.35 17.34 -6.91
N ALA A 114 7.77 16.18 -7.40
CA ALA A 114 9.06 15.55 -7.10
C ALA A 114 10.30 16.47 -7.27
N PRO A 115 10.39 17.39 -8.26
CA PRO A 115 11.50 18.34 -8.36
C PRO A 115 11.70 19.20 -7.10
N LEU A 116 10.61 19.72 -6.52
CA LEU A 116 10.69 20.49 -5.27
C LEU A 116 11.01 19.60 -4.06
N VAL A 117 10.39 18.41 -3.97
CA VAL A 117 10.66 17.44 -2.89
C VAL A 117 12.15 17.08 -2.85
N ASN A 118 12.74 16.83 -4.03
CA ASN A 118 14.18 16.55 -4.16
C ASN A 118 15.04 17.76 -3.77
N ALA A 119 14.67 18.95 -4.19
CA ALA A 119 15.41 20.19 -3.85
C ALA A 119 15.49 20.43 -2.35
N TRP A 120 14.40 20.18 -1.62
CA TRP A 120 14.33 20.28 -0.17
C TRP A 120 15.00 19.09 0.56
N GLY A 121 15.51 18.09 -0.15
CA GLY A 121 16.20 16.92 0.43
C GLY A 121 15.28 15.83 1.00
N PHE A 122 13.98 15.91 0.74
CA PHE A 122 13.02 14.87 1.15
C PHE A 122 12.86 13.73 0.12
N GLY A 123 13.52 13.84 -1.05
CA GLY A 123 13.48 12.84 -2.11
C GLY A 123 14.74 11.99 -2.17
N PHE A 124 15.01 11.40 -3.34
CA PHE A 124 16.15 10.50 -3.58
C PHE A 124 17.48 11.24 -3.88
N LYS A 125 17.43 12.55 -4.07
CA LYS A 125 18.60 13.39 -4.37
C LYS A 125 18.98 14.21 -3.15
N HIS A 126 20.26 14.56 -3.08
CA HIS A 126 20.72 15.50 -2.03
C HIS A 126 20.03 16.86 -2.20
N SER A 127 19.74 17.49 -1.05
CA SER A 127 19.23 18.87 -1.04
C SER A 127 20.20 19.81 -1.75
N ILE A 128 19.65 20.77 -2.46
CA ILE A 128 20.40 21.91 -2.98
C ILE A 128 20.16 23.14 -2.08
N ASP A 129 20.93 24.18 -2.28
CA ASP A 129 20.61 25.46 -1.65
C ASP A 129 19.36 26.03 -2.33
N VAL A 130 18.26 26.08 -1.57
CA VAL A 130 16.93 26.40 -2.11
C VAL A 130 16.70 27.89 -1.93
N ASP A 131 17.13 28.66 -2.92
CA ASP A 131 16.78 30.07 -3.05
C ASP A 131 15.45 30.27 -3.83
N PRO A 132 14.86 31.47 -3.79
CA PRO A 132 13.65 31.76 -4.54
C PRO A 132 13.75 31.51 -6.06
N GLN A 133 14.92 31.72 -6.65
CA GLN A 133 15.13 31.51 -8.10
C GLN A 133 15.14 30.01 -8.44
N ALA A 134 15.72 29.17 -7.57
CA ALA A 134 15.67 27.73 -7.72
C ALA A 134 14.23 27.21 -7.63
N ILE A 135 13.44 27.73 -6.68
CA ILE A 135 12.01 27.37 -6.54
C ILE A 135 11.25 27.75 -7.81
N ASP A 136 11.40 28.97 -8.31
CA ASP A 136 10.72 29.44 -9.53
C ASP A 136 11.08 28.58 -10.73
N SER A 137 12.36 28.23 -10.88
CA SER A 137 12.85 27.38 -11.97
C SER A 137 12.27 25.96 -11.90
N LEU A 138 12.21 25.37 -10.71
CA LEU A 138 11.68 24.01 -10.52
C LEU A 138 10.15 23.96 -10.64
N SER A 139 9.46 25.02 -10.24
CA SER A 139 8.00 25.13 -10.32
C SER A 139 7.49 25.08 -11.77
N GLN A 140 8.33 25.46 -12.76
CA GLN A 140 7.99 25.34 -14.16
C GLN A 140 7.77 23.88 -14.61
N PHE A 141 8.32 22.92 -13.92
CA PHE A 141 8.16 21.49 -14.22
C PHE A 141 6.96 20.84 -13.47
N ILE A 142 6.31 21.58 -12.58
CA ILE A 142 5.18 21.12 -11.79
C ILE A 142 3.87 21.51 -12.45
N GLY A 143 2.90 20.63 -12.38
CA GLY A 143 1.56 20.81 -12.90
C GLY A 143 1.02 19.51 -13.49
N TYR A 144 0.05 18.90 -12.82
CA TYR A 144 -0.58 17.65 -13.24
C TYR A 144 -1.20 17.73 -14.66
N GLN A 145 -1.57 18.94 -15.13
CA GLN A 145 -2.11 19.15 -16.47
C GLN A 145 -1.04 18.99 -17.57
N LYS A 146 0.25 19.01 -17.22
CA LYS A 146 1.37 18.92 -18.18
C LYS A 146 1.70 17.49 -18.58
N ILE A 147 1.18 16.51 -17.84
CA ILE A 147 1.43 15.09 -18.08
C ILE A 147 0.17 14.39 -18.57
N LYS A 148 0.33 13.48 -19.53
CA LYS A 148 -0.76 12.69 -20.12
C LYS A 148 -0.28 11.26 -20.33
N LEU A 149 -1.20 10.30 -20.28
CA LEU A 149 -1.00 8.95 -20.82
C LEU A 149 -1.48 8.96 -22.28
N GLU A 150 -0.64 8.49 -23.18
CA GLU A 150 -0.96 8.27 -24.61
C GLU A 150 -1.09 6.77 -24.87
#